data_83ceae7583e3c189a2d5fd1c551a9ec2
#
_entry.id   83ceae7583e3c189a2d5fd1c551a9ec2
#
_cell.length_a   1.000
_cell.length_b   1.000
_cell.length_c   1.000
_cell.angle_alpha   90.00
_cell.angle_beta   90.00
_cell.angle_gamma   90.00
#
_symmetry.space_group_name_H-M   'P 1'
#
loop_
_entity.id
_entity.type
_entity.pdbx_description
1 polymer ?
#
loop_
_entity_poly.entity_id
_entity_poly.type
_entity_poly.pdbx_seq_one_letter_code
_entity_poly.pdbx_strand_id
1 'polypeptide(L)'
;MKGYQLKITIKGSSPPIWRRVIVPEKISFEDLDNVIEYIFGWTHDHLFSFVIPKERIYFNGPSEAGDEEAVQEGIDRWFYEKAKIIYTYDFGDDWEHTILVEKILDYDKRYPQVVKFKGPNMIEDCGGIWGFYDVIDQAEPFEMEKVNEYLKAHMKFSKFEGSTYPEDYGLPYSEKEMYEELRKYLKTMAGAGGEENFEDFGELEPEESLEEVFKNYKKDDLLEIARGANLPKPARFKKAELAQWLKNSLLESGQFRKVLTESTQEEVGFFQEAIEEKGIYIQAELVSVSPLLSFYCGLRDGEFLTVPKDVEEKFRKIYTGSFQRKLERHWELSGYCKSAVYLYGVISLEDLAKIYRGYEHKKITAKELADIAARYPGEMTVKDGYLMEEELEEVDLYVRLLEDQEKLPYYLPMDKEDFLRYGEVECQEPDEHTLPMLEFFSEEMDQDMPHSLILYYAVLDSLQKNGEPEECASLAMEYCKETRKGRKIKLTKIIKNLQPYVRTWENRGFTDYEVEAMRTEKQDASRVLADSKKETDKDCKVVAFPGTKKIYPNDPCPCGSGKKYKYCCGRKKK
;
A
#
# COMPACT_ATOMS: atom_id res chain seq x y z
N MET A 1 21.28 -24.97 -11.55
CA MET A 1 20.07 -24.13 -11.41
C MET A 1 20.08 -23.52 -10.01
N LYS A 2 19.29 -22.48 -9.80
CA LYS A 2 19.08 -21.92 -8.46
C LYS A 2 18.08 -22.77 -7.69
N GLY A 3 18.09 -22.66 -6.39
CA GLY A 3 17.06 -23.19 -5.50
C GLY A 3 16.88 -22.24 -4.34
N TYR A 4 15.66 -22.26 -3.80
CA TYR A 4 15.27 -21.42 -2.67
C TYR A 4 15.21 -22.26 -1.40
N GLN A 5 15.99 -21.90 -0.39
CA GLN A 5 15.83 -22.48 0.94
C GLN A 5 14.78 -21.69 1.71
N LEU A 6 13.67 -22.33 1.94
CA LEU A 6 12.51 -21.77 2.61
C LEU A 6 12.42 -22.27 4.04
N LYS A 7 12.07 -21.39 4.97
CA LYS A 7 11.58 -21.77 6.29
C LYS A 7 10.08 -21.47 6.35
N ILE A 8 9.29 -22.50 6.45
CA ILE A 8 7.82 -22.43 6.50
C ILE A 8 7.39 -22.70 7.94
N THR A 9 6.74 -21.77 8.58
CA THR A 9 6.38 -21.83 10.00
C THR A 9 4.88 -21.63 10.15
N ILE A 10 4.20 -22.51 10.87
CA ILE A 10 2.78 -22.35 11.22
C ILE A 10 2.64 -21.22 12.23
N LYS A 11 1.87 -20.21 11.87
CA LYS A 11 1.59 -19.06 12.71
C LYS A 11 0.80 -19.46 13.96
N GLY A 12 1.14 -18.89 15.10
CA GLY A 12 0.50 -19.20 16.38
C GLY A 12 0.95 -20.50 17.03
N SER A 13 1.80 -21.32 16.39
CA SER A 13 2.31 -22.56 16.99
C SER A 13 3.26 -22.29 18.15
N SER A 14 3.01 -22.94 19.31
CA SER A 14 3.85 -22.85 20.51
C SER A 14 3.92 -24.20 21.25
N PRO A 15 5.07 -24.93 21.20
CA PRO A 15 6.34 -24.58 20.56
C PRO A 15 6.23 -24.47 19.04
N PRO A 16 7.07 -23.64 18.38
CA PRO A 16 6.95 -23.41 16.93
C PRO A 16 7.08 -24.68 16.11
N ILE A 17 6.11 -24.89 15.19
CA ILE A 17 6.10 -25.99 14.21
C ILE A 17 6.52 -25.43 12.88
N TRP A 18 7.56 -26.03 12.25
CA TRP A 18 8.09 -25.51 11.00
C TRP A 18 8.82 -26.58 10.20
N ARG A 19 8.92 -26.32 8.88
CA ARG A 19 9.72 -27.09 7.93
C ARG A 19 10.74 -26.16 7.26
N ARG A 20 11.95 -26.68 7.04
CA ARG A 20 12.93 -26.03 6.18
C ARG A 20 13.13 -26.90 4.95
N VAL A 21 12.73 -26.38 3.81
CA VAL A 21 12.75 -27.09 2.53
C VAL A 21 13.57 -26.29 1.51
N ILE A 22 14.28 -26.99 0.63
CA ILE A 22 14.87 -26.40 -0.55
C ILE A 22 13.97 -26.78 -1.72
N VAL A 23 13.49 -25.80 -2.45
CA VAL A 23 12.72 -25.99 -3.67
C VAL A 23 13.54 -25.52 -4.87
N PRO A 24 13.43 -26.18 -6.05
CA PRO A 24 14.13 -25.72 -7.25
C PRO A 24 13.52 -24.39 -7.75
N GLU A 25 14.33 -23.60 -8.48
CA GLU A 25 13.82 -22.46 -9.25
C GLU A 25 12.79 -22.93 -10.29
N LYS A 26 11.94 -22.01 -10.73
CA LYS A 26 10.96 -22.23 -11.82
C LYS A 26 9.89 -23.28 -11.51
N ILE A 27 9.39 -23.26 -10.29
CA ILE A 27 8.14 -23.93 -9.93
C ILE A 27 7.03 -22.89 -9.83
N SER A 28 5.79 -23.30 -10.02
CA SER A 28 4.61 -22.44 -9.84
C SER A 28 4.23 -22.31 -8.36
N PHE A 29 3.33 -21.40 -8.03
CA PHE A 29 2.69 -21.36 -6.71
C PHE A 29 1.86 -22.62 -6.43
N GLU A 30 1.23 -23.20 -7.44
CA GLU A 30 0.54 -24.48 -7.31
C GLU A 30 1.51 -25.63 -6.99
N ASP A 31 2.68 -25.68 -7.65
CA ASP A 31 3.73 -26.64 -7.30
C ASP A 31 4.21 -26.45 -5.86
N LEU A 32 4.32 -25.19 -5.41
CA LEU A 32 4.73 -24.89 -4.05
C LEU A 32 3.66 -25.29 -3.03
N ASP A 33 2.40 -25.08 -3.34
CA ASP A 33 1.26 -25.54 -2.54
C ASP A 33 1.33 -27.05 -2.32
N ASN A 34 1.40 -27.83 -3.40
CA ASN A 34 1.58 -29.28 -3.35
C ASN A 34 2.75 -29.70 -2.45
N VAL A 35 3.86 -28.95 -2.48
CA VAL A 35 5.01 -29.23 -1.61
C VAL A 35 4.65 -28.94 -0.14
N ILE A 36 3.99 -27.82 0.15
CA ILE A 36 3.63 -27.41 1.52
C ILE A 36 2.64 -28.39 2.11
N GLU A 37 1.59 -28.74 1.37
CA GLU A 37 0.59 -29.68 1.82
C GLU A 37 1.24 -31.02 2.19
N TYR A 38 2.06 -31.55 1.32
CA TYR A 38 2.71 -32.83 1.59
C TYR A 38 3.66 -32.81 2.80
N ILE A 39 4.45 -31.72 2.98
CA ILE A 39 5.41 -31.65 4.09
C ILE A 39 4.77 -31.30 5.43
N PHE A 40 3.51 -30.86 5.47
CA PHE A 40 2.75 -30.66 6.70
C PHE A 40 1.73 -31.76 6.97
N GLY A 41 1.44 -32.62 5.99
CA GLY A 41 0.49 -33.73 6.09
C GLY A 41 -0.93 -33.36 5.79
N TRP A 42 -1.16 -32.34 4.93
CA TRP A 42 -2.47 -31.93 4.43
C TRP A 42 -2.97 -32.89 3.34
N THR A 43 -4.28 -33.03 3.18
CA THR A 43 -4.93 -34.03 2.28
C THR A 43 -5.34 -33.50 0.93
N HIS A 44 -5.11 -32.24 0.60
CA HIS A 44 -5.55 -31.54 -0.62
C HIS A 44 -7.07 -31.33 -0.76
N ASP A 45 -7.80 -31.37 0.35
CA ASP A 45 -9.26 -31.26 0.33
C ASP A 45 -9.77 -29.83 0.53
N HIS A 46 -8.87 -28.85 0.78
CA HIS A 46 -9.22 -27.48 1.09
C HIS A 46 -8.58 -26.45 0.15
N LEU A 47 -9.18 -25.27 0.09
CA LEU A 47 -8.65 -24.14 -0.68
C LEU A 47 -7.44 -23.52 0.00
N PHE A 48 -6.58 -22.94 -0.81
CA PHE A 48 -5.38 -22.26 -0.33
C PHE A 48 -5.20 -20.87 -0.96
N SER A 49 -4.35 -20.05 -0.34
CA SER A 49 -3.90 -18.78 -0.91
C SER A 49 -2.46 -18.47 -0.56
N PHE A 50 -1.80 -17.74 -1.45
CA PHE A 50 -0.53 -17.09 -1.18
C PHE A 50 -0.71 -15.59 -1.18
N VAL A 51 -0.16 -14.91 -0.18
CA VAL A 51 -0.15 -13.46 -0.07
C VAL A 51 1.28 -13.00 0.00
N ILE A 52 1.66 -12.07 -0.87
CA ILE A 52 2.94 -11.38 -0.84
C ILE A 52 2.68 -9.99 -0.24
N PRO A 53 2.89 -9.80 1.10
CA PRO A 53 2.42 -8.62 1.80
C PRO A 53 2.98 -7.30 1.27
N LYS A 54 4.25 -7.31 0.83
CA LYS A 54 4.91 -6.12 0.28
C LYS A 54 4.36 -5.70 -1.07
N GLU A 55 3.96 -6.68 -1.87
CA GLU A 55 3.47 -6.47 -3.24
C GLU A 55 1.94 -6.37 -3.29
N ARG A 56 1.26 -6.60 -2.16
CA ARG A 56 -0.22 -6.70 -2.08
C ARG A 56 -0.83 -7.64 -3.13
N ILE A 57 -0.11 -8.71 -3.46
CA ILE A 57 -0.52 -9.70 -4.46
C ILE A 57 -1.04 -10.93 -3.76
N TYR A 58 -2.14 -11.45 -4.28
CA TYR A 58 -2.84 -12.62 -3.78
C TYR A 58 -2.91 -13.67 -4.88
N PHE A 59 -2.50 -14.88 -4.57
CA PHE A 59 -2.69 -16.05 -5.43
C PHE A 59 -3.62 -17.01 -4.70
N ASN A 60 -4.78 -17.26 -5.27
CA ASN A 60 -5.74 -18.21 -4.73
C ASN A 60 -5.67 -19.51 -5.52
N GLY A 61 -5.86 -20.63 -4.86
CA GLY A 61 -6.05 -21.92 -5.50
C GLY A 61 -7.34 -21.94 -6.33
N PRO A 62 -7.54 -22.98 -7.15
CA PRO A 62 -8.66 -23.07 -8.08
C PRO A 62 -9.98 -22.88 -7.33
N SER A 63 -10.69 -21.81 -7.67
CA SER A 63 -12.07 -21.60 -7.25
C SER A 63 -13.01 -22.00 -8.38
N GLU A 64 -14.28 -22.32 -8.06
CA GLU A 64 -15.31 -22.62 -9.07
C GLU A 64 -15.52 -21.47 -10.09
N ALA A 65 -14.90 -20.31 -9.86
CA ALA A 65 -15.04 -19.09 -10.66
C ALA A 65 -13.90 -18.84 -11.69
N GLY A 66 -12.90 -19.71 -11.84
CA GLY A 66 -11.96 -19.67 -12.97
C GLY A 66 -10.61 -18.98 -12.73
N ASP A 67 -10.15 -18.85 -11.49
CA ASP A 67 -8.82 -18.30 -11.15
C ASP A 67 -7.66 -19.32 -11.29
N GLU A 68 -7.80 -20.34 -12.14
CA GLU A 68 -6.78 -21.37 -12.35
C GLU A 68 -5.43 -20.80 -12.87
N GLU A 69 -5.45 -19.62 -13.50
CA GLU A 69 -4.25 -19.04 -14.14
C GLU A 69 -3.27 -18.40 -13.17
N ALA A 70 -3.74 -17.79 -12.08
CA ALA A 70 -2.88 -17.05 -11.15
C ALA A 70 -1.89 -17.97 -10.40
N VAL A 71 -2.31 -19.17 -9.99
CA VAL A 71 -1.44 -20.12 -9.27
C VAL A 71 -0.41 -20.81 -10.15
N GLN A 72 -0.55 -20.74 -11.47
CA GLN A 72 0.43 -21.22 -12.45
C GLN A 72 1.62 -20.27 -12.59
N GLU A 73 1.63 -19.10 -11.94
CA GLU A 73 2.77 -18.19 -11.97
C GLU A 73 3.98 -18.78 -11.24
N GLY A 74 5.17 -18.52 -11.79
CA GLY A 74 6.42 -18.99 -11.19
C GLY A 74 6.81 -18.20 -9.94
N ILE A 75 7.31 -18.89 -8.91
CA ILE A 75 7.74 -18.27 -7.66
C ILE A 75 8.99 -17.38 -7.81
N ASP A 76 9.77 -17.57 -8.87
CA ASP A 76 11.08 -16.90 -9.07
C ASP A 76 11.00 -15.38 -9.02
N ARG A 77 9.87 -14.83 -9.42
CA ARG A 77 9.64 -13.40 -9.45
C ARG A 77 9.55 -12.80 -8.05
N TRP A 78 9.02 -13.56 -7.11
CA TRP A 78 8.66 -13.11 -5.78
C TRP A 78 9.62 -13.57 -4.70
N PHE A 79 10.51 -14.53 -5.02
CA PHE A 79 11.40 -15.17 -4.05
C PHE A 79 12.80 -14.57 -4.12
N TYR A 80 13.05 -13.58 -3.28
CA TYR A 80 14.36 -12.99 -2.99
C TYR A 80 14.77 -13.26 -1.54
N GLU A 81 16.05 -13.14 -1.21
CA GLU A 81 16.50 -13.40 0.15
C GLU A 81 15.81 -12.48 1.17
N LYS A 82 15.31 -13.05 2.23
CA LYS A 82 14.48 -12.44 3.28
C LYS A 82 13.04 -12.10 2.85
N ALA A 83 12.60 -12.44 1.65
CA ALA A 83 11.20 -12.34 1.30
C ALA A 83 10.34 -13.14 2.28
N LYS A 84 9.23 -12.55 2.69
CA LYS A 84 8.21 -13.19 3.52
C LYS A 84 6.92 -13.30 2.71
N ILE A 85 6.40 -14.50 2.59
CA ILE A 85 5.16 -14.81 1.91
C ILE A 85 4.24 -15.47 2.96
N ILE A 86 2.99 -15.13 2.95
CA ILE A 86 1.97 -15.79 3.78
C ILE A 86 1.28 -16.83 2.91
N TYR A 87 1.17 -18.04 3.42
CA TYR A 87 0.40 -19.12 2.81
C TYR A 87 -0.68 -19.53 3.79
N THR A 88 -1.92 -19.56 3.35
CA THR A 88 -3.06 -20.03 4.13
C THR A 88 -3.65 -21.24 3.46
N TYR A 89 -3.81 -22.31 4.21
CA TYR A 89 -4.49 -23.52 3.82
C TYR A 89 -5.75 -23.69 4.66
N ASP A 90 -6.83 -24.16 4.08
CA ASP A 90 -8.13 -24.30 4.72
C ASP A 90 -8.63 -22.98 5.36
N PHE A 91 -9.41 -22.20 4.60
CA PHE A 91 -9.97 -20.93 5.10
C PHE A 91 -10.97 -21.10 6.26
N GLY A 92 -11.43 -22.33 6.51
CA GLY A 92 -12.26 -22.68 7.66
C GLY A 92 -11.47 -22.78 8.95
N ASP A 93 -10.34 -23.50 8.92
CA ASP A 93 -9.45 -23.74 10.06
C ASP A 93 -8.29 -22.75 10.13
N ASP A 94 -8.06 -21.93 9.07
CA ASP A 94 -7.10 -20.84 8.99
C ASP A 94 -5.66 -21.28 9.32
N TRP A 95 -5.17 -22.27 8.61
CA TRP A 95 -3.80 -22.72 8.75
C TRP A 95 -2.82 -21.75 8.08
N GLU A 96 -2.57 -20.63 8.73
CA GLU A 96 -1.65 -19.62 8.23
C GLU A 96 -0.18 -20.03 8.46
N HIS A 97 0.60 -19.95 7.38
CA HIS A 97 2.02 -20.24 7.38
C HIS A 97 2.81 -19.01 6.95
N THR A 98 3.88 -18.71 7.65
CA THR A 98 4.86 -17.72 7.19
C THR A 98 5.99 -18.45 6.47
N ILE A 99 6.16 -18.16 5.18
CA ILE A 99 7.26 -18.62 4.34
C ILE A 99 8.34 -17.55 4.34
N LEU A 100 9.50 -17.88 4.88
CA LEU A 100 10.68 -17.01 4.81
C LEU A 100 11.68 -17.59 3.82
N VAL A 101 12.05 -16.86 2.79
CA VAL A 101 13.16 -17.19 1.90
C VAL A 101 14.47 -16.90 2.64
N GLU A 102 15.09 -17.94 3.22
CA GLU A 102 16.29 -17.75 4.04
C GLU A 102 17.52 -17.45 3.18
N LYS A 103 17.62 -18.07 2.01
CA LYS A 103 18.73 -17.88 1.05
C LYS A 103 18.45 -18.48 -0.31
N ILE A 104 19.14 -17.97 -1.31
CA ILE A 104 19.22 -18.52 -2.66
C ILE A 104 20.55 -19.28 -2.78
N LEU A 105 20.52 -20.47 -3.35
CA LEU A 105 21.71 -21.33 -3.44
C LEU A 105 21.76 -22.10 -4.76
N ASP A 106 22.95 -22.62 -5.10
CA ASP A 106 23.07 -23.56 -6.19
C ASP A 106 22.40 -24.89 -5.83
N TYR A 107 21.45 -25.32 -6.64
CA TYR A 107 20.66 -26.53 -6.41
C TYR A 107 20.53 -27.34 -7.70
N ASP A 108 21.07 -28.53 -7.70
CA ASP A 108 21.19 -29.37 -8.89
C ASP A 108 20.03 -30.36 -9.08
N LYS A 109 19.11 -30.42 -8.11
CA LYS A 109 17.96 -31.32 -8.11
C LYS A 109 16.73 -30.63 -8.68
N ARG A 110 15.87 -31.43 -9.35
CA ARG A 110 14.58 -30.98 -9.87
C ARG A 110 13.41 -31.33 -8.96
N TYR A 111 13.65 -31.67 -7.71
CA TYR A 111 12.65 -32.03 -6.72
C TYR A 111 12.95 -31.34 -5.40
N PRO A 112 11.92 -31.05 -4.59
CA PRO A 112 12.12 -30.42 -3.28
C PRO A 112 12.82 -31.35 -2.30
N GLN A 113 13.47 -30.78 -1.29
CA GLN A 113 14.10 -31.56 -0.22
C GLN A 113 13.94 -30.88 1.12
N VAL A 114 13.29 -31.54 2.07
CA VAL A 114 13.28 -31.09 3.47
C VAL A 114 14.65 -31.33 4.09
N VAL A 115 15.26 -30.28 4.64
CA VAL A 115 16.60 -30.35 5.22
C VAL A 115 16.58 -30.23 6.74
N LYS A 116 15.49 -29.71 7.34
CA LYS A 116 15.31 -29.62 8.78
C LYS A 116 13.84 -29.38 9.11
N PHE A 117 13.42 -29.83 10.30
CA PHE A 117 12.04 -29.65 10.76
C PHE A 117 11.93 -29.51 12.27
N LYS A 118 10.74 -29.12 12.73
CA LYS A 118 10.32 -29.18 14.13
C LYS A 118 8.81 -29.36 14.20
N GLY A 119 8.35 -30.27 15.05
CA GLY A 119 6.94 -30.61 15.27
C GLY A 119 6.43 -31.76 14.40
N PRO A 120 5.28 -32.34 14.75
CA PRO A 120 4.65 -33.47 14.04
C PRO A 120 3.98 -33.03 12.71
N ASN A 121 3.27 -33.93 12.05
CA ASN A 121 2.31 -33.60 11.00
C ASN A 121 1.09 -32.91 11.60
N MET A 122 0.36 -32.18 10.77
CA MET A 122 -0.87 -31.51 11.19
C MET A 122 -2.07 -32.46 11.11
N ILE A 123 -3.17 -32.06 11.72
CA ILE A 123 -4.45 -32.76 11.67
C ILE A 123 -5.46 -31.77 11.13
N GLU A 124 -6.15 -32.15 10.05
CA GLU A 124 -7.20 -31.33 9.43
C GLU A 124 -8.49 -31.33 10.26
N ASP A 125 -9.38 -30.39 9.96
CA ASP A 125 -10.74 -30.29 10.55
C ASP A 125 -10.76 -30.26 12.08
N CYS A 126 -9.65 -29.88 12.72
CA CYS A 126 -9.54 -29.87 14.18
C CYS A 126 -9.81 -28.50 14.81
N GLY A 127 -10.13 -27.47 14.03
CA GLY A 127 -10.36 -26.09 14.46
C GLY A 127 -9.08 -25.26 14.47
N GLY A 128 -8.20 -25.52 13.53
CA GLY A 128 -6.95 -24.81 13.28
C GLY A 128 -5.92 -25.02 14.37
N ILE A 129 -4.91 -24.12 14.42
CA ILE A 129 -3.78 -24.27 15.37
C ILE A 129 -4.22 -24.36 16.83
N TRP A 130 -5.36 -23.80 17.19
CA TRP A 130 -5.86 -23.85 18.58
C TRP A 130 -6.51 -25.19 18.90
N GLY A 131 -7.30 -25.76 18.01
CA GLY A 131 -7.88 -27.09 18.17
C GLY A 131 -6.84 -28.20 18.04
N PHE A 132 -5.78 -27.95 17.25
CA PHE A 132 -4.68 -28.89 17.09
C PHE A 132 -4.02 -29.29 18.43
N TYR A 133 -3.85 -28.33 19.36
CA TYR A 133 -3.25 -28.64 20.66
C TYR A 133 -4.15 -29.50 21.57
N ASP A 134 -5.46 -29.54 21.29
CA ASP A 134 -6.39 -30.42 22.01
C ASP A 134 -6.29 -31.89 21.51
N VAL A 135 -5.74 -32.10 20.34
CA VAL A 135 -5.63 -33.41 19.66
C VAL A 135 -4.19 -33.78 19.27
N ILE A 136 -3.19 -33.01 19.71
CA ILE A 136 -1.78 -33.17 19.31
C ILE A 136 -1.23 -34.56 19.57
N ASP A 137 -1.74 -35.26 20.57
CA ASP A 137 -1.34 -36.65 20.92
C ASP A 137 -1.74 -37.66 19.81
N GLN A 138 -2.63 -37.28 18.90
CA GLN A 138 -3.05 -38.08 17.75
C GLN A 138 -2.25 -37.75 16.48
N ALA A 139 -1.44 -36.67 16.52
CA ALA A 139 -0.65 -36.26 15.38
C ALA A 139 0.48 -37.25 15.08
N GLU A 140 0.59 -37.65 13.83
CA GLU A 140 1.67 -38.53 13.40
C GLU A 140 3.02 -37.82 13.44
N PRO A 141 4.09 -38.48 13.83
CA PRO A 141 5.43 -37.91 13.80
C PRO A 141 5.85 -37.64 12.36
N PHE A 142 6.53 -36.49 12.15
CA PHE A 142 7.08 -36.16 10.85
C PHE A 142 8.32 -37.03 10.54
N GLU A 143 8.25 -37.85 9.49
CA GLU A 143 9.32 -38.75 9.07
C GLU A 143 10.08 -38.20 7.85
N MET A 144 11.10 -37.38 8.09
CA MET A 144 11.81 -36.63 7.06
C MET A 144 12.39 -37.49 5.93
N GLU A 145 12.92 -38.68 6.23
CA GLU A 145 13.46 -39.61 5.24
C GLU A 145 12.36 -40.09 4.27
N LYS A 146 11.21 -40.52 4.78
CA LYS A 146 10.07 -40.96 3.97
C LYS A 146 9.53 -39.83 3.12
N VAL A 147 9.39 -38.65 3.70
CA VAL A 147 8.94 -37.45 2.98
C VAL A 147 9.89 -37.13 1.84
N ASN A 148 11.20 -37.12 2.07
CA ASN A 148 12.19 -36.86 1.02
C ASN A 148 12.24 -37.94 -0.08
N GLU A 149 11.99 -39.19 0.26
CA GLU A 149 11.86 -40.27 -0.73
C GLU A 149 10.65 -40.04 -1.64
N TYR A 150 9.51 -39.65 -1.07
CA TYR A 150 8.32 -39.32 -1.83
C TYR A 150 8.51 -38.10 -2.74
N LEU A 151 9.02 -36.98 -2.20
CA LEU A 151 9.31 -35.76 -2.96
C LEU A 151 10.23 -36.06 -4.15
N LYS A 152 11.26 -36.87 -3.96
CA LYS A 152 12.16 -37.28 -5.02
C LYS A 152 11.50 -38.19 -6.06
N ALA A 153 10.56 -39.04 -5.65
CA ALA A 153 9.91 -39.97 -6.56
C ALA A 153 8.80 -39.32 -7.39
N HIS A 154 8.01 -38.41 -6.75
CA HIS A 154 6.74 -37.94 -7.28
C HIS A 154 6.72 -36.46 -7.65
N MET A 155 7.54 -35.60 -7.02
CA MET A 155 7.55 -34.16 -7.26
C MET A 155 8.80 -33.73 -8.07
N LYS A 156 8.86 -34.17 -9.33
CA LYS A 156 9.92 -33.76 -10.27
C LYS A 156 9.37 -32.69 -11.20
N PHE A 157 9.73 -31.47 -10.94
CA PHE A 157 9.31 -30.36 -11.77
C PHE A 157 10.08 -30.34 -13.10
N SER A 158 9.36 -30.32 -14.21
CA SER A 158 9.92 -30.03 -15.53
C SER A 158 10.29 -28.56 -15.62
N LYS A 159 11.13 -28.16 -16.57
CA LYS A 159 11.32 -26.73 -16.82
C LYS A 159 9.97 -26.08 -17.07
N PHE A 160 9.64 -25.07 -16.25
CA PHE A 160 8.50 -24.23 -16.48
C PHE A 160 8.72 -23.49 -17.81
N GLU A 161 7.96 -23.85 -18.82
CA GLU A 161 7.79 -23.06 -20.05
C GLU A 161 6.49 -22.29 -19.81
N GLY A 162 6.65 -21.01 -19.46
CA GLY A 162 5.56 -20.14 -19.04
C GLY A 162 4.34 -20.22 -19.95
N SER A 163 3.17 -20.12 -19.37
CA SER A 163 1.89 -20.02 -20.06
C SER A 163 1.90 -18.89 -21.09
N THR A 164 1.54 -19.22 -22.31
CA THR A 164 1.32 -18.25 -23.39
C THR A 164 -0.11 -17.74 -23.26
N TYR A 165 -0.28 -16.46 -22.93
CA TYR A 165 -1.56 -15.80 -23.09
C TYR A 165 -1.96 -15.67 -24.57
N PRO A 166 -3.25 -15.78 -24.93
CA PRO A 166 -3.70 -15.56 -26.29
C PRO A 166 -3.54 -14.09 -26.70
N GLU A 167 -2.90 -13.88 -27.84
CA GLU A 167 -2.88 -12.59 -28.53
C GLU A 167 -4.28 -12.33 -29.11
N ASP A 168 -4.98 -11.30 -28.61
CA ASP A 168 -5.90 -10.49 -29.40
C ASP A 168 -6.62 -9.44 -28.52
N TYR A 169 -6.09 -8.23 -28.48
CA TYR A 169 -6.88 -6.98 -28.40
C TYR A 169 -6.00 -5.83 -28.86
N GLY A 170 -5.98 -5.58 -30.16
CA GLY A 170 -5.36 -4.39 -30.71
C GLY A 170 -6.34 -3.23 -30.80
N LEU A 171 -6.00 -2.08 -30.26
CA LEU A 171 -6.56 -0.80 -30.68
C LEU A 171 -5.48 0.30 -30.58
N PRO A 172 -5.26 1.10 -31.63
CA PRO A 172 -4.38 2.25 -31.57
C PRO A 172 -5.15 3.46 -31.01
N TYR A 173 -4.75 3.94 -29.83
CA TYR A 173 -5.24 5.20 -29.28
C TYR A 173 -4.32 6.37 -29.69
N SER A 174 -4.90 7.52 -29.99
CA SER A 174 -4.15 8.76 -30.10
C SER A 174 -3.75 9.26 -28.71
N GLU A 175 -2.68 10.04 -28.61
CA GLU A 175 -2.19 10.65 -27.36
C GLU A 175 -3.31 11.30 -26.54
N LYS A 176 -4.24 11.98 -27.21
CA LYS A 176 -5.41 12.62 -26.60
C LYS A 176 -6.43 11.61 -26.07
N GLU A 177 -6.66 10.53 -26.79
CA GLU A 177 -7.58 9.45 -26.38
C GLU A 177 -7.01 8.67 -25.20
N MET A 178 -5.70 8.47 -25.14
CA MET A 178 -5.01 7.88 -24.00
C MET A 178 -5.17 8.74 -22.74
N TYR A 179 -5.00 10.07 -22.85
CA TYR A 179 -5.26 10.98 -21.72
C TYR A 179 -6.73 11.00 -21.28
N GLU A 180 -7.66 10.92 -22.24
CA GLU A 180 -9.09 10.86 -21.91
C GLU A 180 -9.47 9.54 -21.24
N GLU A 181 -8.91 8.40 -21.70
CA GLU A 181 -9.09 7.09 -21.07
C GLU A 181 -8.42 7.01 -19.70
N LEU A 182 -7.19 7.52 -19.57
CA LEU A 182 -6.50 7.62 -18.29
C LEU A 182 -7.32 8.47 -17.29
N ARG A 183 -7.81 9.62 -17.72
CA ARG A 183 -8.65 10.50 -16.90
C ARG A 183 -9.99 9.85 -16.54
N LYS A 184 -10.57 9.07 -17.44
CA LYS A 184 -11.78 8.30 -17.21
C LYS A 184 -11.51 7.15 -16.22
N TYR A 185 -10.40 6.44 -16.40
CA TYR A 185 -9.94 5.37 -15.48
C TYR A 185 -9.67 5.92 -14.08
N LEU A 186 -8.89 6.99 -13.96
CA LEU A 186 -8.60 7.66 -12.68
C LEU A 186 -9.87 8.21 -12.01
N LYS A 187 -10.84 8.73 -12.80
CA LYS A 187 -12.15 9.13 -12.26
C LYS A 187 -13.00 7.94 -11.83
N THR A 188 -12.90 6.80 -12.52
CA THR A 188 -13.60 5.57 -12.15
C THR A 188 -13.01 5.00 -10.87
N MET A 189 -11.68 5.01 -10.73
CA MET A 189 -10.97 4.65 -9.50
C MET A 189 -11.27 5.61 -8.35
N ALA A 190 -11.50 6.89 -8.64
CA ALA A 190 -11.88 7.93 -7.66
C ALA A 190 -13.38 8.00 -7.35
N GLY A 191 -14.18 6.99 -7.77
CA GLY A 191 -15.61 6.93 -7.43
C GLY A 191 -16.52 7.92 -8.17
N ALA A 192 -16.05 8.61 -9.22
CA ALA A 192 -16.86 9.50 -10.02
C ALA A 192 -17.60 8.71 -11.10
N GLY A 193 -18.72 8.09 -10.75
CA GLY A 193 -19.56 7.27 -11.62
C GLY A 193 -20.06 7.99 -12.85
N GLY A 194 -19.95 7.34 -14.02
CA GLY A 194 -20.64 7.71 -15.23
C GLY A 194 -22.12 7.29 -15.18
N GLU A 195 -22.98 8.17 -15.69
CA GLU A 195 -24.39 7.86 -15.93
C GLU A 195 -24.51 6.74 -16.99
N GLU A 196 -24.62 5.49 -16.56
CA GLU A 196 -25.19 4.42 -17.39
C GLU A 196 -26.56 4.07 -16.86
N ASN A 197 -27.51 3.84 -17.80
CA ASN A 197 -28.92 3.56 -17.54
C ASN A 197 -29.08 2.35 -16.60
N PHE A 198 -29.41 2.62 -15.34
CA PHE A 198 -29.84 1.60 -14.40
C PHE A 198 -31.31 1.26 -14.67
N GLU A 199 -31.61 -0.02 -14.83
CA GLU A 199 -32.99 -0.49 -14.76
C GLU A 199 -33.54 -0.21 -13.35
N ASP A 200 -34.75 0.34 -13.30
CA ASP A 200 -35.46 0.70 -12.07
C ASP A 200 -35.77 -0.58 -11.25
N PHE A 201 -34.81 -0.99 -10.44
CA PHE A 201 -35.06 -1.97 -9.37
C PHE A 201 -35.80 -1.22 -8.27
N GLY A 202 -37.14 -1.39 -8.22
CA GLY A 202 -38.01 -0.70 -7.28
C GLY A 202 -37.45 -0.60 -5.85
N GLU A 203 -37.95 0.39 -5.06
CA GLU A 203 -37.46 0.78 -3.72
C GLU A 203 -37.01 -0.44 -2.87
N LEU A 204 -35.72 -0.76 -2.88
CA LEU A 204 -35.13 -1.81 -2.06
C LEU A 204 -34.94 -1.24 -0.65
N GLU A 205 -35.76 -1.67 0.30
CA GLU A 205 -35.55 -1.29 1.70
C GLU A 205 -34.32 -2.01 2.29
N PRO A 206 -33.50 -1.32 3.09
CA PRO A 206 -32.39 -1.94 3.82
C PRO A 206 -32.88 -3.03 4.78
N GLU A 207 -32.01 -3.98 5.11
CA GLU A 207 -32.28 -5.02 6.08
C GLU A 207 -32.57 -4.43 7.47
N GLU A 208 -33.43 -5.09 8.25
CA GLU A 208 -33.76 -4.65 9.62
C GLU A 208 -32.54 -4.80 10.56
N SER A 209 -31.66 -5.77 10.29
CA SER A 209 -30.50 -6.01 11.13
C SER A 209 -29.32 -6.63 10.39
N LEU A 210 -28.13 -6.36 10.89
CA LEU A 210 -26.88 -6.97 10.42
C LEU A 210 -26.91 -8.51 10.49
N GLU A 211 -27.66 -9.09 11.44
CA GLU A 211 -27.87 -10.54 11.49
C GLU A 211 -28.62 -11.06 10.25
N GLU A 212 -29.50 -10.28 9.65
CA GLU A 212 -30.20 -10.67 8.41
C GLU A 212 -29.24 -10.70 7.22
N VAL A 213 -28.34 -9.75 7.13
CA VAL A 213 -27.26 -9.77 6.15
C VAL A 213 -26.44 -11.05 6.30
N PHE A 214 -26.02 -11.38 7.53
CA PHE A 214 -25.19 -12.54 7.82
C PHE A 214 -25.89 -13.89 7.58
N LYS A 215 -27.21 -13.93 7.49
CA LYS A 215 -27.94 -15.16 7.09
C LYS A 215 -27.59 -15.62 5.65
N ASN A 216 -27.21 -14.67 4.80
CA ASN A 216 -26.88 -14.93 3.40
C ASN A 216 -25.42 -15.40 3.22
N TYR A 217 -24.55 -15.20 4.20
CA TYR A 217 -23.13 -15.57 4.17
C TYR A 217 -22.93 -17.04 4.54
N LYS A 218 -21.86 -17.67 4.05
CA LYS A 218 -21.43 -18.97 4.54
C LYS A 218 -20.83 -18.80 5.95
N LYS A 219 -20.69 -19.89 6.70
CA LYS A 219 -20.10 -19.84 8.05
C LYS A 219 -18.67 -19.32 8.01
N ASP A 220 -17.92 -19.65 6.98
CA ASP A 220 -16.52 -19.29 6.80
C ASP A 220 -16.36 -17.78 6.57
N ASP A 221 -17.24 -17.16 5.76
CA ASP A 221 -17.27 -15.69 5.58
C ASP A 221 -17.47 -14.96 6.92
N LEU A 222 -18.34 -15.51 7.78
CA LEU A 222 -18.58 -14.93 9.12
C LEU A 222 -17.36 -15.06 10.04
N LEU A 223 -16.61 -16.15 9.91
CA LEU A 223 -15.36 -16.35 10.64
C LEU A 223 -14.25 -15.43 10.10
N GLU A 224 -14.24 -15.17 8.82
CA GLU A 224 -13.31 -14.22 8.20
C GLU A 224 -13.57 -12.80 8.68
N ILE A 225 -14.83 -12.37 8.69
CA ILE A 225 -15.21 -11.06 9.28
C ILE A 225 -14.75 -10.98 10.74
N ALA A 226 -14.95 -12.03 11.54
CA ALA A 226 -14.51 -12.06 12.94
C ALA A 226 -12.99 -11.92 13.08
N ARG A 227 -12.23 -12.54 12.18
CA ARG A 227 -10.75 -12.44 12.11
C ARG A 227 -10.32 -11.04 11.67
N GLY A 228 -10.86 -10.53 10.57
CA GLY A 228 -10.56 -9.19 10.06
C GLY A 228 -10.87 -8.10 11.08
N ALA A 229 -11.96 -8.28 11.84
CA ALA A 229 -12.31 -7.38 12.94
C ALA A 229 -11.45 -7.54 14.22
N ASN A 230 -10.47 -8.47 14.24
CA ASN A 230 -9.66 -8.82 15.40
C ASN A 230 -10.50 -9.18 16.65
N LEU A 231 -11.62 -9.84 16.44
CA LEU A 231 -12.47 -10.29 17.53
C LEU A 231 -11.89 -11.56 18.20
N PRO A 232 -12.17 -11.77 19.51
CA PRO A 232 -11.72 -13.01 20.16
C PRO A 232 -12.32 -14.22 19.44
N LYS A 233 -11.57 -15.33 19.39
CA LYS A 233 -12.01 -16.56 18.72
C LYS A 233 -13.43 -16.93 19.20
N PRO A 234 -14.42 -17.06 18.31
CA PRO A 234 -15.76 -17.48 18.71
C PRO A 234 -15.72 -18.92 19.26
N ALA A 235 -16.57 -19.22 20.22
CA ALA A 235 -16.82 -20.58 20.67
C ALA A 235 -17.33 -21.43 19.47
N ARG A 236 -17.42 -22.76 19.66
CA ARG A 236 -17.99 -23.65 18.63
C ARG A 236 -19.49 -23.36 18.40
N PHE A 237 -19.76 -22.28 17.67
CA PHE A 237 -21.11 -21.85 17.36
C PHE A 237 -21.64 -22.55 16.08
N LYS A 238 -22.94 -22.82 16.08
CA LYS A 238 -23.64 -23.02 14.81
C LYS A 238 -23.72 -21.70 14.03
N LYS A 239 -23.94 -21.74 12.72
CA LYS A 239 -23.99 -20.54 11.86
C LYS A 239 -24.87 -19.42 12.42
N ALA A 240 -26.10 -19.74 12.89
CA ALA A 240 -27.00 -18.75 13.45
C ALA A 240 -26.48 -18.11 14.75
N GLU A 241 -25.88 -18.92 15.61
CA GLU A 241 -25.26 -18.44 16.87
C GLU A 241 -24.03 -17.56 16.59
N LEU A 242 -23.26 -17.93 15.57
CA LEU A 242 -22.11 -17.15 15.09
C LEU A 242 -22.54 -15.80 14.53
N ALA A 243 -23.57 -15.77 13.67
CA ALA A 243 -24.11 -14.52 13.11
C ALA A 243 -24.58 -13.56 14.20
N GLN A 244 -25.31 -14.07 15.18
CA GLN A 244 -25.80 -13.26 16.31
C GLN A 244 -24.66 -12.74 17.18
N TRP A 245 -23.68 -13.60 17.50
CA TRP A 245 -22.50 -13.23 18.27
C TRP A 245 -21.67 -12.17 17.54
N LEU A 246 -21.42 -12.36 16.24
CA LEU A 246 -20.65 -11.45 15.40
C LEU A 246 -21.31 -10.08 15.33
N LYS A 247 -22.61 -10.03 15.04
CA LYS A 247 -23.40 -8.80 15.09
C LYS A 247 -23.18 -8.04 16.40
N ASN A 248 -23.37 -8.73 17.55
CA ASN A 248 -23.26 -8.08 18.86
C ASN A 248 -21.84 -7.57 19.11
N SER A 249 -20.82 -8.32 18.70
CA SER A 249 -19.42 -7.93 18.86
C SER A 249 -19.06 -6.74 17.98
N LEU A 250 -19.48 -6.71 16.72
CA LEU A 250 -19.24 -5.60 15.80
C LEU A 250 -19.97 -4.33 16.24
N LEU A 251 -21.22 -4.44 16.70
CA LEU A 251 -22.00 -3.30 17.17
C LEU A 251 -21.64 -2.82 18.58
N GLU A 252 -20.64 -3.45 19.24
CA GLU A 252 -20.07 -2.85 20.44
C GLU A 252 -19.47 -1.47 20.13
N SER A 253 -19.75 -0.48 20.99
CA SER A 253 -19.36 0.92 20.72
C SER A 253 -17.86 1.11 20.56
N GLY A 254 -17.06 0.32 21.28
CA GLY A 254 -15.58 0.35 21.18
C GLY A 254 -15.10 -0.15 19.83
N GLN A 255 -15.62 -1.30 19.40
CA GLN A 255 -15.27 -1.94 18.13
C GLN A 255 -15.69 -1.08 16.93
N PHE A 256 -16.93 -0.61 16.90
CA PHE A 256 -17.39 0.20 15.79
C PHE A 256 -16.64 1.53 15.69
N ARG A 257 -16.36 2.20 16.83
CA ARG A 257 -15.50 3.41 16.82
C ARG A 257 -14.10 3.14 16.31
N LYS A 258 -13.53 1.97 16.64
CA LYS A 258 -12.21 1.58 16.16
C LYS A 258 -12.22 1.49 14.63
N VAL A 259 -13.15 0.72 14.06
CA VAL A 259 -13.26 0.58 12.60
C VAL A 259 -13.47 1.94 11.92
N LEU A 260 -14.42 2.77 12.41
CA LEU A 260 -14.61 4.12 11.88
C LEU A 260 -13.36 5.01 11.95
N THR A 261 -12.51 4.82 12.97
CA THR A 261 -11.27 5.61 13.10
C THR A 261 -10.17 5.11 12.14
N GLU A 262 -10.19 3.83 11.82
CA GLU A 262 -9.25 3.19 10.89
C GLU A 262 -9.70 3.34 9.42
N SER A 263 -10.97 3.71 9.17
CA SER A 263 -11.51 3.95 7.83
C SER A 263 -11.07 5.28 7.25
N THR A 264 -10.98 5.35 5.94
CA THR A 264 -10.72 6.58 5.20
C THR A 264 -11.93 7.53 5.22
N GLN A 265 -11.73 8.79 4.85
CA GLN A 265 -12.80 9.76 4.72
C GLN A 265 -13.80 9.33 3.63
N GLU A 266 -13.31 8.76 2.55
CA GLU A 266 -14.10 8.27 1.43
C GLU A 266 -14.99 7.09 1.83
N GLU A 267 -14.44 6.08 2.51
CA GLU A 267 -15.22 4.94 3.02
C GLU A 267 -16.37 5.37 3.95
N VAL A 268 -16.08 6.30 4.85
CA VAL A 268 -17.12 6.87 5.73
C VAL A 268 -18.12 7.70 4.91
N GLY A 269 -17.70 8.36 3.85
CA GLY A 269 -18.56 9.04 2.89
C GLY A 269 -19.54 8.09 2.22
N PHE A 270 -19.08 7.00 1.61
CA PHE A 270 -19.93 5.97 1.01
C PHE A 270 -20.91 5.36 2.03
N PHE A 271 -20.43 5.12 3.24
CA PHE A 271 -21.29 4.60 4.31
C PHE A 271 -22.43 5.57 4.68
N GLN A 272 -22.14 6.86 4.73
CA GLN A 272 -23.15 7.90 5.01
C GLN A 272 -24.15 8.05 3.85
N GLU A 273 -23.66 8.09 2.62
CA GLU A 273 -24.47 8.16 1.41
C GLU A 273 -25.40 6.95 1.32
N ALA A 274 -24.90 5.74 1.60
CA ALA A 274 -25.73 4.54 1.64
C ALA A 274 -26.84 4.59 2.72
N ILE A 275 -26.63 5.33 3.82
CA ILE A 275 -27.67 5.58 4.81
C ILE A 275 -28.70 6.61 4.30
N GLU A 276 -28.25 7.69 3.67
CA GLU A 276 -29.09 8.80 3.22
C GLU A 276 -29.98 8.40 2.06
N GLU A 277 -29.41 7.67 1.08
CA GLU A 277 -30.08 7.22 -0.14
C GLU A 277 -30.75 5.83 0.03
N LYS A 278 -30.67 5.22 1.21
CA LYS A 278 -31.13 3.84 1.51
C LYS A 278 -30.43 2.74 0.71
N GLY A 279 -29.30 3.03 0.16
CA GLY A 279 -28.42 2.17 -0.63
C GLY A 279 -27.82 2.93 -1.79
N ILE A 280 -26.62 2.50 -2.19
CA ILE A 280 -25.87 3.06 -3.32
C ILE A 280 -25.28 1.95 -4.17
N TYR A 281 -25.06 2.23 -5.45
CA TYR A 281 -24.24 1.36 -6.29
C TYR A 281 -22.76 1.63 -6.05
N ILE A 282 -21.98 0.58 -5.86
CA ILE A 282 -20.54 0.64 -5.56
C ILE A 282 -19.85 -0.59 -6.13
N GLN A 283 -18.61 -0.44 -6.53
CA GLN A 283 -17.80 -1.58 -7.00
C GLN A 283 -17.54 -2.56 -5.85
N ALA A 284 -17.74 -3.85 -6.10
CA ALA A 284 -17.57 -4.91 -5.08
C ALA A 284 -16.15 -4.94 -4.50
N GLU A 285 -15.15 -4.60 -5.31
CA GLU A 285 -13.75 -4.53 -4.92
C GLU A 285 -13.54 -3.51 -3.79
N LEU A 286 -14.15 -2.33 -3.89
CA LEU A 286 -14.07 -1.30 -2.84
C LEU A 286 -14.70 -1.77 -1.53
N VAL A 287 -15.79 -2.53 -1.62
CA VAL A 287 -16.43 -3.11 -0.42
C VAL A 287 -15.53 -4.17 0.21
N SER A 288 -14.91 -5.02 -0.60
CA SER A 288 -14.09 -6.14 -0.12
C SER A 288 -12.83 -5.70 0.64
N VAL A 289 -12.23 -4.58 0.24
CA VAL A 289 -11.01 -4.05 0.90
C VAL A 289 -11.29 -3.14 2.09
N SER A 290 -12.54 -2.68 2.26
CA SER A 290 -12.94 -1.79 3.35
C SER A 290 -13.55 -2.56 4.52
N PRO A 291 -12.91 -2.62 5.70
CA PRO A 291 -13.51 -3.20 6.89
C PRO A 291 -14.84 -2.54 7.32
N LEU A 292 -15.01 -1.25 7.06
CA LEU A 292 -16.27 -0.57 7.36
C LEU A 292 -17.41 -1.08 6.47
N LEU A 293 -17.17 -1.14 5.17
CA LEU A 293 -18.22 -1.52 4.23
C LEU A 293 -18.49 -3.04 4.27
N SER A 294 -17.43 -3.87 4.32
CA SER A 294 -17.57 -5.33 4.34
C SER A 294 -18.15 -5.90 5.64
N PHE A 295 -17.90 -5.28 6.80
CA PHE A 295 -18.35 -5.82 8.08
C PHE A 295 -19.71 -5.29 8.52
N TYR A 296 -20.11 -4.10 8.05
CA TYR A 296 -21.29 -3.40 8.58
C TYR A 296 -22.40 -3.17 7.54
N CYS A 297 -22.16 -3.51 6.28
CA CYS A 297 -23.12 -3.32 5.20
C CYS A 297 -23.57 -4.66 4.61
N GLY A 298 -24.69 -4.63 3.88
CA GLY A 298 -25.11 -5.68 2.96
C GLY A 298 -24.74 -5.30 1.53
N LEU A 299 -24.28 -6.26 0.74
CA LEU A 299 -24.06 -6.10 -0.70
C LEU A 299 -25.06 -6.99 -1.43
N ARG A 300 -25.97 -6.39 -2.20
CA ARG A 300 -26.97 -7.11 -3.00
C ARG A 300 -26.54 -7.12 -4.46
N ASP A 301 -26.73 -8.23 -5.11
CA ASP A 301 -26.38 -8.46 -6.53
C ASP A 301 -24.93 -8.08 -6.89
N GLY A 302 -24.05 -8.05 -5.87
CA GLY A 302 -22.64 -7.74 -6.03
C GLY A 302 -22.30 -6.25 -6.13
N GLU A 303 -23.28 -5.35 -6.26
CA GLU A 303 -23.03 -3.94 -6.57
C GLU A 303 -23.87 -2.95 -5.75
N PHE A 304 -24.96 -3.37 -5.12
CA PHE A 304 -25.84 -2.48 -4.38
C PHE A 304 -25.60 -2.57 -2.86
N LEU A 305 -24.93 -1.56 -2.31
CA LEU A 305 -24.56 -1.47 -0.89
C LEU A 305 -25.70 -0.92 -0.07
N THR A 306 -26.09 -1.61 1.00
CA THR A 306 -27.11 -1.16 1.96
C THR A 306 -26.56 -1.17 3.38
N VAL A 307 -27.01 -0.24 4.23
CA VAL A 307 -26.69 -0.21 5.65
C VAL A 307 -27.88 -0.70 6.46
N PRO A 308 -27.78 -1.82 7.21
CA PRO A 308 -28.88 -2.32 8.03
C PRO A 308 -29.35 -1.31 9.09
N LYS A 309 -30.64 -1.30 9.40
CA LYS A 309 -31.23 -0.28 10.30
C LYS A 309 -30.61 -0.26 11.70
N ASP A 310 -30.26 -1.40 12.25
CA ASP A 310 -29.61 -1.48 13.57
C ASP A 310 -28.15 -0.95 13.54
N VAL A 311 -27.48 -1.09 12.41
CA VAL A 311 -26.15 -0.48 12.17
C VAL A 311 -26.28 1.03 12.04
N GLU A 312 -27.23 1.52 11.24
CA GLU A 312 -27.53 2.95 11.11
C GLU A 312 -27.85 3.58 12.48
N GLU A 313 -28.74 2.96 13.27
CA GLU A 313 -29.05 3.46 14.62
C GLU A 313 -27.80 3.55 15.51
N LYS A 314 -26.92 2.55 15.41
CA LYS A 314 -25.68 2.53 16.18
C LYS A 314 -24.71 3.59 15.68
N PHE A 315 -24.56 3.75 14.37
CA PHE A 315 -23.77 4.79 13.75
C PHE A 315 -24.20 6.18 14.22
N ARG A 316 -25.48 6.51 14.10
CA ARG A 316 -26.03 7.81 14.52
C ARG A 316 -25.79 8.12 16.01
N LYS A 317 -25.75 7.11 16.87
CA LYS A 317 -25.41 7.25 18.30
C LYS A 317 -23.91 7.53 18.53
N ILE A 318 -23.03 7.03 17.67
CA ILE A 318 -21.56 7.15 17.77
C ILE A 318 -21.07 8.38 17.02
N TYR A 319 -21.60 8.63 15.82
CA TYR A 319 -21.16 9.66 14.88
C TYR A 319 -21.68 11.05 15.29
N THR A 320 -21.32 11.46 16.49
CA THR A 320 -21.67 12.78 17.06
C THR A 320 -20.68 13.83 16.60
N GLY A 321 -21.06 15.11 16.62
CA GLY A 321 -20.17 16.19 16.18
C GLY A 321 -18.82 16.27 16.92
N SER A 322 -18.72 15.71 18.12
CA SER A 322 -17.42 15.59 18.82
C SER A 322 -16.57 14.45 18.27
N PHE A 323 -17.19 13.35 17.82
CA PHE A 323 -16.48 12.22 17.21
C PHE A 323 -16.09 12.56 15.77
N GLN A 324 -16.96 13.21 15.00
CA GLN A 324 -16.66 13.73 13.66
C GLN A 324 -15.39 14.58 13.65
N ARG A 325 -15.31 15.59 14.53
CA ARG A 325 -14.11 16.44 14.66
C ARG A 325 -12.85 15.66 15.00
N LYS A 326 -12.97 14.53 15.72
CA LYS A 326 -11.82 13.64 15.98
C LYS A 326 -11.40 12.86 14.74
N LEU A 327 -12.37 12.38 13.95
CA LEU A 327 -12.09 11.71 12.68
C LEU A 327 -11.47 12.67 11.66
N GLU A 328 -12.07 13.84 11.46
CA GLU A 328 -11.54 14.89 10.58
C GLU A 328 -10.10 15.24 10.97
N ARG A 329 -9.85 15.39 12.29
CA ARG A 329 -8.50 15.63 12.80
C ARG A 329 -7.56 14.45 12.55
N HIS A 330 -8.05 13.22 12.66
CA HIS A 330 -7.29 12.01 12.39
C HIS A 330 -6.92 11.94 10.90
N TRP A 331 -7.88 12.12 10.00
CA TRP A 331 -7.64 12.11 8.55
C TRP A 331 -6.68 13.24 8.12
N GLU A 332 -6.90 14.46 8.62
CA GLU A 332 -5.99 15.58 8.39
C GLU A 332 -4.55 15.21 8.76
N LEU A 333 -4.32 14.67 9.96
CA LEU A 333 -2.98 14.31 10.41
C LEU A 333 -2.38 13.10 9.70
N SER A 334 -3.19 12.09 9.38
CA SER A 334 -2.71 10.93 8.62
C SER A 334 -2.28 11.33 7.21
N GLY A 335 -3.01 12.23 6.55
CA GLY A 335 -2.61 12.80 5.27
C GLY A 335 -1.22 13.46 5.35
N TYR A 336 -0.97 14.28 6.35
CA TYR A 336 0.36 14.88 6.55
C TYR A 336 1.47 13.86 6.81
N CYS A 337 1.19 12.81 7.59
CA CYS A 337 2.16 11.74 7.83
C CYS A 337 2.47 10.95 6.54
N LYS A 338 1.43 10.54 5.81
CA LYS A 338 1.57 9.81 4.55
C LYS A 338 2.34 10.63 3.50
N SER A 339 1.96 11.88 3.29
CA SER A 339 2.65 12.78 2.35
C SER A 339 4.11 12.99 2.70
N ALA A 340 4.42 13.13 3.98
CA ALA A 340 5.80 13.33 4.43
C ALA A 340 6.65 12.07 4.26
N VAL A 341 6.10 10.88 4.56
CA VAL A 341 6.78 9.60 4.34
C VAL A 341 7.01 9.38 2.85
N TYR A 342 6.00 9.62 2.03
CA TYR A 342 6.14 9.50 0.58
C TYR A 342 7.23 10.43 0.02
N LEU A 343 7.17 11.73 0.35
CA LEU A 343 8.09 12.73 -0.20
C LEU A 343 9.53 12.57 0.30
N TYR A 344 9.71 12.17 1.54
CA TYR A 344 11.00 12.27 2.20
C TYR A 344 11.59 10.94 2.67
N GLY A 345 10.82 9.87 2.68
CA GLY A 345 11.19 8.58 3.26
C GLY A 345 11.33 8.62 4.77
N VAL A 346 12.01 9.64 5.31
CA VAL A 346 12.22 9.87 6.73
C VAL A 346 12.15 11.36 7.06
N ILE A 347 11.49 11.71 8.18
CA ILE A 347 11.40 13.08 8.68
C ILE A 347 11.32 13.11 10.21
N SER A 348 11.94 14.10 10.86
CA SER A 348 11.73 14.26 12.30
C SER A 348 10.28 14.69 12.60
N LEU A 349 9.69 14.14 13.67
CA LEU A 349 8.35 14.55 14.11
C LEU A 349 8.26 16.06 14.41
N GLU A 350 9.37 16.68 14.80
CA GLU A 350 9.45 18.13 15.05
C GLU A 350 9.37 18.93 13.75
N ASP A 351 10.04 18.47 12.68
CA ASP A 351 10.01 19.14 11.39
C ASP A 351 8.65 18.94 10.71
N LEU A 352 8.07 17.74 10.77
CA LEU A 352 6.70 17.53 10.32
C LEU A 352 5.70 18.41 11.06
N ALA A 353 5.87 18.57 12.38
CA ALA A 353 5.06 19.50 13.15
C ALA A 353 5.25 20.98 12.75
N LYS A 354 6.45 21.36 12.25
CA LYS A 354 6.69 22.71 11.69
C LYS A 354 5.97 22.87 10.35
N ILE A 355 6.06 21.87 9.48
CA ILE A 355 5.36 21.85 8.17
C ILE A 355 3.86 21.99 8.39
N TYR A 356 3.28 21.14 9.23
CA TYR A 356 1.86 21.21 9.58
C TYR A 356 1.44 22.60 10.08
N ARG A 357 2.21 23.19 11.03
CA ARG A 357 1.93 24.54 11.53
C ARG A 357 2.07 25.62 10.46
N GLY A 358 2.94 25.41 9.48
CA GLY A 358 3.11 26.30 8.34
C GLY A 358 1.84 26.39 7.49
N TYR A 359 1.25 25.25 7.17
CA TYR A 359 0.04 25.20 6.35
C TYR A 359 -1.24 25.50 7.14
N GLU A 360 -1.44 24.85 8.28
CA GLU A 360 -2.71 24.87 9.01
C GLU A 360 -2.83 25.99 10.03
N HIS A 361 -1.72 26.60 10.43
CA HIS A 361 -1.67 27.59 11.53
C HIS A 361 -2.24 27.06 12.87
N LYS A 362 -2.33 25.74 13.02
CA LYS A 362 -2.84 25.03 14.20
C LYS A 362 -1.69 24.46 15.04
N LYS A 363 -1.94 24.26 16.33
CA LYS A 363 -0.97 23.58 17.20
C LYS A 363 -1.01 22.08 16.99
N ILE A 364 0.16 21.45 17.02
CA ILE A 364 0.36 20.01 16.99
C ILE A 364 1.57 19.63 17.82
N THR A 365 1.56 18.42 18.36
CA THR A 365 2.68 17.84 19.12
C THR A 365 3.26 16.65 18.38
N ALA A 366 4.55 16.37 18.59
CA ALA A 366 5.21 15.19 18.08
C ALA A 366 4.49 13.89 18.52
N LYS A 367 3.92 13.90 19.73
CA LYS A 367 3.17 12.75 20.24
C LYS A 367 1.89 12.48 19.43
N GLU A 368 1.13 13.53 19.06
CA GLU A 368 -0.07 13.34 18.22
C GLU A 368 0.29 12.70 16.88
N LEU A 369 1.39 13.14 16.25
CA LEU A 369 1.87 12.54 15.00
C LEU A 369 2.31 11.09 15.19
N ALA A 370 3.02 10.77 16.28
CA ALA A 370 3.41 9.41 16.60
C ALA A 370 2.19 8.51 16.88
N ASP A 371 1.19 9.04 17.60
CA ASP A 371 -0.06 8.31 17.88
C ASP A 371 -0.88 8.04 16.60
N ILE A 372 -0.76 8.89 15.57
CA ILE A 372 -1.33 8.66 14.24
C ILE A 372 -0.55 7.56 13.51
N ALA A 373 0.76 7.69 13.39
CA ALA A 373 1.62 6.73 12.67
C ALA A 373 1.45 5.30 13.19
N ALA A 374 1.32 5.14 14.52
CA ALA A 374 1.12 3.83 15.14
C ALA A 374 -0.18 3.10 14.72
N ARG A 375 -1.08 3.78 14.00
CA ARG A 375 -2.33 3.19 13.49
C ARG A 375 -2.23 2.67 12.06
N TYR A 376 -1.10 2.86 11.41
CA TYR A 376 -0.82 2.45 10.03
C TYR A 376 0.39 1.50 9.97
N PRO A 377 0.33 0.34 10.69
CA PRO A 377 1.39 -0.65 10.61
C PRO A 377 1.49 -1.20 9.19
N GLY A 378 2.71 -1.37 8.69
CA GLY A 378 2.97 -1.78 7.30
C GLY A 378 3.14 -0.60 6.33
N GLU A 379 2.70 0.62 6.70
CA GLU A 379 2.89 1.82 5.88
C GLU A 379 3.98 2.73 6.46
N MET A 380 3.97 2.95 7.78
CA MET A 380 4.89 3.87 8.44
C MET A 380 5.17 3.47 9.87
N THR A 381 6.32 3.88 10.37
CA THR A 381 6.75 3.66 11.76
C THR A 381 7.40 4.89 12.36
N VAL A 382 7.56 4.90 13.70
CA VAL A 382 8.27 5.96 14.43
C VAL A 382 9.38 5.36 15.26
N LYS A 383 10.62 5.76 14.98
CA LYS A 383 11.82 5.36 15.72
C LYS A 383 12.70 6.58 16.01
N ASP A 384 13.21 6.69 17.22
CA ASP A 384 14.11 7.77 17.66
C ASP A 384 13.61 9.20 17.40
N GLY A 385 12.30 9.40 17.36
CA GLY A 385 11.67 10.69 17.09
C GLY A 385 11.52 11.03 15.59
N TYR A 386 11.80 10.08 14.72
CA TYR A 386 11.61 10.18 13.28
C TYR A 386 10.42 9.34 12.84
N LEU A 387 9.60 9.90 11.97
CA LEU A 387 8.60 9.21 11.18
C LEU A 387 9.26 8.75 9.90
N MET A 388 9.04 7.50 9.51
CA MET A 388 9.65 6.91 8.31
C MET A 388 8.76 5.81 7.71
N GLU A 389 9.04 5.46 6.45
CA GLU A 389 8.52 4.23 5.85
C GLU A 389 9.04 3.01 6.63
N GLU A 390 8.16 2.02 6.85
CA GLU A 390 8.48 0.89 7.75
C GLU A 390 9.72 0.09 7.30
N GLU A 391 9.95 -0.02 5.99
CA GLU A 391 11.11 -0.71 5.45
C GLU A 391 12.46 -0.10 5.86
N LEU A 392 12.50 1.21 6.10
CA LEU A 392 13.71 1.91 6.53
C LEU A 392 14.12 1.56 7.97
N GLU A 393 13.18 1.09 8.81
CA GLU A 393 13.47 0.69 10.19
C GLU A 393 14.26 -0.63 10.25
N GLU A 394 13.97 -1.61 9.37
CA GLU A 394 14.48 -2.99 9.47
C GLU A 394 16.02 -3.11 9.42
N VAL A 395 16.70 -2.19 8.77
CA VAL A 395 18.16 -2.21 8.53
C VAL A 395 18.88 -0.90 8.90
N ASP A 396 18.25 -0.06 9.71
CA ASP A 396 18.74 1.28 10.05
C ASP A 396 19.13 2.13 8.82
N LEU A 397 18.48 1.88 7.68
CA LEU A 397 18.71 2.63 6.43
C LEU A 397 18.37 4.11 6.58
N TYR A 398 17.41 4.43 7.46
CA TYR A 398 17.04 5.82 7.72
C TYR A 398 18.21 6.67 8.21
N VAL A 399 19.18 6.09 8.94
CA VAL A 399 20.36 6.84 9.43
C VAL A 399 21.21 7.34 8.25
N ARG A 400 21.44 6.47 7.24
CA ARG A 400 22.17 6.86 6.02
C ARG A 400 21.40 7.91 5.22
N LEU A 401 20.09 7.69 5.06
CA LEU A 401 19.25 8.64 4.35
C LEU A 401 19.24 10.02 5.01
N LEU A 402 19.24 10.10 6.35
CA LEU A 402 19.36 11.36 7.08
C LEU A 402 20.71 12.07 6.83
N GLU A 403 21.83 11.32 6.75
CA GLU A 403 23.15 11.86 6.43
C GLU A 403 23.18 12.46 5.02
N ASP A 404 22.56 11.80 4.05
CA ASP A 404 22.47 12.28 2.66
C ASP A 404 21.59 13.52 2.55
N GLN A 405 20.49 13.55 3.30
CA GLN A 405 19.52 14.64 3.32
C GLN A 405 20.02 15.92 4.04
N GLU A 406 21.06 15.87 4.87
CA GLU A 406 21.42 16.90 5.85
C GLU A 406 21.64 18.31 5.27
N LYS A 407 21.91 18.40 3.96
CA LYS A 407 22.31 19.67 3.30
C LYS A 407 21.17 20.41 2.62
N LEU A 408 19.98 19.82 2.53
CA LEU A 408 18.84 20.38 1.81
C LEU A 408 17.67 20.72 2.75
N PRO A 409 16.89 21.76 2.45
CA PRO A 409 15.58 21.95 3.11
C PRO A 409 14.63 20.86 2.65
N TYR A 410 13.48 20.72 3.30
CA TYR A 410 12.39 19.92 2.77
C TYR A 410 11.71 20.64 1.61
N TYR A 411 11.41 19.90 0.54
CA TYR A 411 10.56 20.41 -0.53
C TYR A 411 9.15 20.62 0.03
N LEU A 412 8.60 21.80 -0.20
CA LEU A 412 7.27 22.16 0.26
C LEU A 412 6.49 22.76 -0.91
N PRO A 413 5.43 22.13 -1.39
CA PRO A 413 4.48 22.73 -2.32
C PRO A 413 3.94 24.07 -1.77
N MET A 414 3.48 24.96 -2.66
CA MET A 414 2.94 26.25 -2.25
C MET A 414 1.65 26.12 -1.46
N ASP A 415 0.81 25.19 -1.86
CA ASP A 415 -0.51 24.92 -1.26
C ASP A 415 -0.51 23.59 -0.51
N LYS A 416 -1.32 23.51 0.54
CA LYS A 416 -1.43 22.29 1.35
C LYS A 416 -2.09 21.13 0.60
N GLU A 417 -3.00 21.46 -0.30
CA GLU A 417 -3.70 20.49 -1.15
C GLU A 417 -2.69 19.73 -2.00
N ASP A 418 -1.74 20.43 -2.60
CA ASP A 418 -0.64 19.83 -3.35
C ASP A 418 0.30 19.01 -2.46
N PHE A 419 0.51 19.42 -1.20
CA PHE A 419 1.28 18.62 -0.24
C PHE A 419 0.53 17.34 0.11
N LEU A 420 -0.75 17.42 0.43
CA LEU A 420 -1.57 16.28 0.86
C LEU A 420 -1.79 15.25 -0.25
N ARG A 421 -1.78 15.68 -1.50
CA ARG A 421 -1.87 14.79 -2.68
C ARG A 421 -0.78 13.72 -2.68
N TYR A 422 0.42 14.02 -2.17
CA TYR A 422 1.49 13.02 -2.05
C TYR A 422 1.21 11.90 -1.04
N GLY A 423 0.20 12.03 -0.21
CA GLY A 423 -0.27 10.97 0.69
C GLY A 423 -1.37 10.09 0.09
N GLU A 424 -1.80 10.37 -1.13
CA GLU A 424 -2.80 9.60 -1.87
C GLU A 424 -2.11 8.54 -2.75
N VAL A 425 -2.81 7.47 -3.05
CA VAL A 425 -2.35 6.49 -4.04
C VAL A 425 -2.39 7.16 -5.41
N GLU A 426 -1.38 6.92 -6.26
CA GLU A 426 -1.31 7.50 -7.61
C GLU A 426 -1.08 9.03 -7.65
N CYS A 427 -0.30 9.54 -6.70
CA CYS A 427 -0.06 10.98 -6.54
C CYS A 427 0.78 11.64 -7.65
N GLN A 428 1.44 10.88 -8.52
CA GLN A 428 2.26 11.40 -9.61
C GLN A 428 1.59 11.14 -10.97
N GLU A 429 0.71 12.06 -11.37
CA GLU A 429 0.15 12.03 -12.74
C GLU A 429 1.28 12.10 -13.78
N PRO A 430 1.15 11.37 -14.92
CA PRO A 430 2.11 11.48 -16.02
C PRO A 430 2.22 12.92 -16.53
N ASP A 431 3.44 13.41 -16.67
CA ASP A 431 3.78 14.72 -17.20
C ASP A 431 4.63 14.60 -18.48
N GLU A 432 5.04 15.72 -19.07
CA GLU A 432 5.84 15.76 -20.30
C GLU A 432 7.17 14.98 -20.20
N HIS A 433 7.71 14.75 -19.00
CA HIS A 433 8.96 14.04 -18.77
C HIS A 433 8.74 12.54 -18.56
N THR A 434 7.65 12.16 -17.92
CA THR A 434 7.34 10.80 -17.51
C THR A 434 6.43 10.06 -18.48
N LEU A 435 5.59 10.79 -19.26
CA LEU A 435 4.70 10.23 -20.26
C LEU A 435 5.39 9.28 -21.26
N PRO A 436 6.62 9.57 -21.79
CA PRO A 436 7.28 8.65 -22.72
C PRO A 436 7.56 7.26 -22.16
N MET A 437 7.59 7.11 -20.83
CA MET A 437 7.72 5.80 -20.18
C MET A 437 6.39 5.05 -20.19
N LEU A 438 5.29 5.73 -19.90
CA LEU A 438 3.95 5.15 -19.97
C LEU A 438 3.60 4.71 -21.38
N GLU A 439 3.87 5.57 -22.40
CA GLU A 439 3.73 5.24 -23.82
C GLU A 439 4.57 4.01 -24.21
N PHE A 440 5.79 3.91 -23.70
CA PHE A 440 6.63 2.76 -23.98
C PHE A 440 6.02 1.46 -23.46
N PHE A 441 5.41 1.47 -22.29
CA PHE A 441 4.75 0.30 -21.74
C PHE A 441 3.50 -0.09 -22.53
N SER A 442 2.65 0.87 -22.87
CA SER A 442 1.42 0.61 -23.62
C SER A 442 1.69 0.23 -25.09
N GLU A 443 2.54 0.99 -25.79
CA GLU A 443 2.72 0.81 -27.23
C GLU A 443 3.79 -0.22 -27.60
N GLU A 444 4.94 -0.20 -26.90
CA GLU A 444 6.07 -1.06 -27.28
C GLU A 444 6.16 -2.35 -26.48
N MET A 445 5.62 -2.37 -25.27
CA MET A 445 5.56 -3.55 -24.43
C MET A 445 4.20 -4.24 -24.52
N ASP A 446 3.25 -3.65 -25.26
CA ASP A 446 1.91 -4.19 -25.51
C ASP A 446 1.13 -4.47 -24.21
N GLN A 447 1.30 -3.58 -23.23
CA GLN A 447 0.57 -3.67 -21.97
C GLN A 447 -0.71 -2.85 -22.07
N ASP A 448 -1.80 -3.36 -21.50
CA ASP A 448 -3.00 -2.54 -21.30
C ASP A 448 -2.73 -1.37 -20.34
N MET A 449 -3.68 -0.43 -20.27
CA MET A 449 -3.49 0.78 -19.47
C MET A 449 -3.31 0.47 -17.96
N PRO A 450 -4.08 -0.43 -17.32
CA PRO A 450 -3.85 -0.79 -15.93
C PRO A 450 -2.44 -1.32 -15.66
N HIS A 451 -1.95 -2.27 -16.46
CA HIS A 451 -0.61 -2.82 -16.31
C HIS A 451 0.48 -1.78 -16.61
N SER A 452 0.25 -0.90 -17.60
CA SER A 452 1.17 0.19 -17.91
C SER A 452 1.30 1.17 -16.75
N LEU A 453 0.21 1.48 -16.04
CA LEU A 453 0.21 2.33 -14.85
C LEU A 453 0.91 1.64 -13.66
N ILE A 454 0.67 0.35 -13.43
CA ILE A 454 1.38 -0.41 -12.39
C ILE A 454 2.89 -0.32 -12.60
N LEU A 455 3.35 -0.54 -13.83
CA LEU A 455 4.77 -0.43 -14.18
C LEU A 455 5.30 0.99 -14.03
N TYR A 456 4.51 1.97 -14.46
CA TYR A 456 4.83 3.38 -14.34
C TYR A 456 5.09 3.77 -12.88
N TYR A 457 4.15 3.49 -11.98
CA TYR A 457 4.29 3.81 -10.57
C TYR A 457 5.40 3.00 -9.89
N ALA A 458 5.57 1.72 -10.23
CA ALA A 458 6.66 0.91 -9.69
C ALA A 458 8.05 1.44 -10.06
N VAL A 459 8.24 1.93 -11.27
CA VAL A 459 9.50 2.55 -11.70
C VAL A 459 9.72 3.88 -10.99
N LEU A 460 8.68 4.72 -10.85
CA LEU A 460 8.80 6.00 -10.15
C LEU A 460 9.12 5.80 -8.66
N ASP A 461 8.46 4.86 -7.99
CA ASP A 461 8.75 4.50 -6.59
C ASP A 461 10.20 4.02 -6.42
N SER A 462 10.67 3.15 -7.32
CA SER A 462 12.05 2.71 -7.29
C SER A 462 13.05 3.86 -7.47
N LEU A 463 12.80 4.77 -8.42
CA LEU A 463 13.67 5.94 -8.65
C LEU A 463 13.63 6.92 -7.48
N GLN A 464 12.48 7.11 -6.84
CA GLN A 464 12.32 7.92 -5.65
C GLN A 464 13.21 7.41 -4.49
N LYS A 465 13.36 6.10 -4.39
CA LYS A 465 14.21 5.38 -3.43
C LYS A 465 15.67 5.20 -3.91
N ASN A 466 16.09 5.98 -4.90
CA ASN A 466 17.42 5.91 -5.53
C ASN A 466 17.72 4.59 -6.27
N GLY A 467 16.69 3.96 -6.86
CA GLY A 467 16.87 2.82 -7.74
C GLY A 467 17.64 3.17 -9.02
N GLU A 468 18.54 2.30 -9.43
CA GLU A 468 19.31 2.50 -10.65
C GLU A 468 18.45 2.28 -11.90
N PRO A 469 18.50 3.15 -12.92
CA PRO A 469 17.68 3.03 -14.14
C PRO A 469 17.80 1.68 -14.84
N GLU A 470 18.96 1.06 -14.79
CA GLU A 470 19.23 -0.27 -15.35
C GLU A 470 18.48 -1.37 -14.60
N GLU A 471 18.36 -1.24 -13.29
CA GLU A 471 17.63 -2.17 -12.42
C GLU A 471 16.12 -2.00 -12.61
N CYS A 472 15.63 -0.76 -12.59
CA CYS A 472 14.23 -0.44 -12.89
C CYS A 472 13.79 -0.99 -14.25
N ALA A 473 14.59 -0.77 -15.30
CA ALA A 473 14.32 -1.33 -16.61
C ALA A 473 14.34 -2.87 -16.62
N SER A 474 15.21 -3.49 -15.82
CA SER A 474 15.26 -4.95 -15.73
C SER A 474 14.01 -5.53 -15.08
N LEU A 475 13.56 -4.94 -13.98
CA LEU A 475 12.35 -5.35 -13.28
C LEU A 475 11.10 -5.20 -14.17
N ALA A 476 10.97 -4.06 -14.86
CA ALA A 476 9.86 -3.84 -15.79
C ALA A 476 9.88 -4.84 -16.96
N MET A 477 11.04 -5.15 -17.52
CA MET A 477 11.18 -6.16 -18.58
C MET A 477 10.83 -7.56 -18.07
N GLU A 478 11.23 -7.88 -16.85
CA GLU A 478 10.92 -9.15 -16.21
C GLU A 478 9.42 -9.29 -15.95
N TYR A 479 8.79 -8.24 -15.44
CA TYR A 479 7.33 -8.19 -15.26
C TYR A 479 6.58 -8.51 -16.55
N CYS A 480 6.96 -7.90 -17.65
CA CYS A 480 6.34 -8.12 -18.96
C CYS A 480 6.85 -9.39 -19.66
N LYS A 481 7.65 -10.23 -19.00
CA LYS A 481 8.32 -11.40 -19.63
C LYS A 481 9.06 -11.07 -20.93
N GLU A 482 9.52 -9.82 -21.06
CA GLU A 482 10.15 -9.31 -22.28
C GLU A 482 11.67 -9.59 -22.28
N THR A 483 12.14 -10.26 -23.32
CA THR A 483 13.54 -10.70 -23.42
C THR A 483 14.37 -9.92 -24.45
N ARG A 484 13.74 -9.04 -25.24
CA ARG A 484 14.42 -8.32 -26.32
C ARG A 484 15.36 -7.25 -25.76
N LYS A 485 16.66 -7.48 -25.87
CA LYS A 485 17.71 -6.55 -25.38
C LYS A 485 17.57 -5.12 -25.91
N GLY A 486 17.07 -4.95 -27.14
CA GLY A 486 16.86 -3.64 -27.73
C GLY A 486 15.80 -2.81 -26.97
N ARG A 487 14.71 -3.45 -26.52
CA ARG A 487 13.66 -2.81 -25.71
C ARG A 487 14.19 -2.41 -24.34
N LYS A 488 14.96 -3.28 -23.67
CA LYS A 488 15.60 -2.94 -22.40
C LYS A 488 16.51 -1.71 -22.53
N ILE A 489 17.36 -1.64 -23.58
CA ILE A 489 18.24 -0.49 -23.79
C ILE A 489 17.41 0.79 -24.02
N LYS A 490 16.30 0.69 -24.78
CA LYS A 490 15.41 1.83 -25.02
C LYS A 490 14.74 2.28 -23.73
N LEU A 491 14.17 1.36 -22.94
CA LEU A 491 13.53 1.66 -21.65
C LEU A 491 14.53 2.30 -20.68
N THR A 492 15.72 1.71 -20.53
CA THR A 492 16.78 2.30 -19.69
C THR A 492 17.11 3.74 -20.10
N LYS A 493 17.13 4.05 -21.41
CA LYS A 493 17.37 5.40 -21.89
C LYS A 493 16.21 6.35 -21.52
N ILE A 494 14.97 5.88 -21.64
CA ILE A 494 13.79 6.67 -21.25
C ILE A 494 13.86 6.97 -19.75
N ILE A 495 14.11 5.96 -18.92
CA ILE A 495 14.22 6.12 -17.47
C ILE A 495 15.35 7.08 -17.09
N LYS A 496 16.51 6.99 -17.73
CA LYS A 496 17.62 7.95 -17.50
C LYS A 496 17.25 9.39 -17.86
N ASN A 497 16.44 9.58 -18.87
CA ASN A 497 16.02 10.93 -19.27
C ASN A 497 15.02 11.54 -18.30
N LEU A 498 14.14 10.73 -17.72
CA LEU A 498 13.13 11.20 -16.75
C LEU A 498 13.66 11.30 -15.32
N GLN A 499 14.69 10.52 -14.97
CA GLN A 499 15.25 10.48 -13.59
C GLN A 499 15.50 11.86 -12.98
N PRO A 500 16.09 12.86 -13.69
CA PRO A 500 16.32 14.18 -13.11
C PRO A 500 15.05 14.95 -12.70
N TYR A 501 13.89 14.50 -13.14
CA TYR A 501 12.58 15.11 -12.88
C TYR A 501 11.76 14.33 -11.84
N VAL A 502 12.27 13.20 -11.34
CA VAL A 502 11.63 12.44 -10.25
C VAL A 502 12.06 13.02 -8.90
N ARG A 503 11.11 13.14 -7.98
CA ARG A 503 11.37 13.53 -6.60
C ARG A 503 12.02 12.40 -5.85
N THR A 504 13.12 12.66 -5.14
CA THR A 504 13.86 11.62 -4.43
C THR A 504 13.93 11.86 -2.93
N TRP A 505 14.01 10.80 -2.16
CA TRP A 505 14.16 10.87 -0.72
C TRP A 505 15.48 11.54 -0.31
N GLU A 506 16.58 11.20 -1.01
CA GLU A 506 17.91 11.78 -0.78
C GLU A 506 17.90 13.31 -0.92
N ASN A 507 17.12 13.83 -1.84
CA ASN A 507 16.95 15.25 -2.07
C ASN A 507 15.83 15.88 -1.22
N ARG A 508 15.31 15.21 -0.19
CA ARG A 508 14.19 15.70 0.63
C ARG A 508 12.97 16.16 -0.20
N GLY A 509 12.61 15.35 -1.20
CA GLY A 509 11.47 15.61 -2.08
C GLY A 509 11.73 16.58 -3.22
N PHE A 510 12.94 17.13 -3.37
CA PHE A 510 13.30 17.84 -4.58
C PHE A 510 13.70 16.89 -5.69
N THR A 511 13.53 17.33 -6.92
CA THR A 511 14.11 16.67 -8.10
C THR A 511 15.59 17.06 -8.24
N ASP A 512 16.37 16.25 -8.95
CA ASP A 512 17.78 16.60 -9.26
C ASP A 512 17.88 17.91 -10.05
N TYR A 513 16.92 18.14 -10.94
CA TYR A 513 16.82 19.37 -11.72
C TYR A 513 16.65 20.61 -10.82
N GLU A 514 15.75 20.54 -9.83
CA GLU A 514 15.52 21.63 -8.86
C GLU A 514 16.76 21.86 -7.97
N VAL A 515 17.42 20.79 -7.52
CA VAL A 515 18.65 20.89 -6.71
C VAL A 515 19.77 21.57 -7.48
N GLU A 516 19.96 21.25 -8.76
CA GLU A 516 21.00 21.88 -9.59
C GLU A 516 20.67 23.36 -9.87
N ALA A 517 19.39 23.70 -10.08
CA ALA A 517 18.96 25.09 -10.19
C ALA A 517 19.28 25.89 -8.92
N MET A 518 18.99 25.36 -7.72
CA MET A 518 19.33 25.99 -6.45
C MET A 518 20.86 26.16 -6.25
N ARG A 519 21.66 25.21 -6.71
CA ARG A 519 23.13 25.31 -6.66
C ARG A 519 23.64 26.43 -7.57
N THR A 520 23.07 26.54 -8.76
CA THR A 520 23.44 27.56 -9.74
C THR A 520 23.10 28.98 -9.23
N GLU A 521 21.91 29.18 -8.68
CA GLU A 521 21.51 30.46 -8.07
C GLU A 521 22.41 30.85 -6.90
N LYS A 522 22.79 29.92 -6.02
CA LYS A 522 23.74 30.17 -4.92
C LYS A 522 25.12 30.55 -5.44
N GLN A 523 25.59 29.93 -6.54
CA GLN A 523 26.87 30.27 -7.16
C GLN A 523 26.84 31.67 -7.78
N ASP A 524 25.77 32.03 -8.48
CA ASP A 524 25.62 33.34 -9.10
C ASP A 524 25.48 34.42 -8.04
N ALA A 525 24.69 34.21 -6.98
CA ALA A 525 24.64 35.11 -5.84
C ALA A 525 26.03 35.29 -5.17
N SER A 526 26.80 34.21 -5.04
CA SER A 526 28.17 34.25 -4.49
C SER A 526 29.13 34.98 -5.41
N ARG A 527 29.01 34.85 -6.74
CA ARG A 527 29.80 35.59 -7.74
C ARG A 527 29.49 37.10 -7.65
N VAL A 528 28.20 37.48 -7.63
CA VAL A 528 27.77 38.88 -7.50
C VAL A 528 28.32 39.47 -6.21
N LEU A 529 28.31 38.75 -5.07
CA LEU A 529 28.89 39.19 -3.81
C LEU A 529 30.44 39.25 -3.85
N ALA A 530 31.09 38.36 -4.60
CA ALA A 530 32.55 38.38 -4.77
C ALA A 530 32.99 39.52 -5.68
N ASP A 531 32.27 39.81 -6.73
CA ASP A 531 32.53 40.91 -7.65
C ASP A 531 32.24 42.28 -6.98
N SER A 532 31.18 42.38 -6.19
CA SER A 532 30.91 43.57 -5.36
C SER A 532 32.01 43.81 -4.31
N LYS A 533 32.67 42.76 -3.81
CA LYS A 533 33.83 42.91 -2.90
C LYS A 533 35.12 43.32 -3.62
N LYS A 534 35.28 42.99 -4.93
CA LYS A 534 36.43 43.40 -5.73
C LYS A 534 36.35 44.88 -6.18
N GLU A 535 35.15 45.44 -6.30
CA GLU A 535 34.93 46.83 -6.65
C GLU A 535 35.07 47.78 -5.44
N THR A 536 35.10 47.29 -4.19
CA THR A 536 35.22 48.13 -2.99
C THR A 536 36.66 48.55 -2.65
N ASP A 537 37.69 48.16 -3.44
CA ASP A 537 39.08 48.55 -3.20
C ASP A 537 39.55 49.76 -4.05
N LYS A 538 38.63 50.47 -4.70
CA LYS A 538 38.90 51.78 -5.31
C LYS A 538 37.81 52.75 -4.94
N ASP A 539 38.18 53.70 -4.05
CA ASP A 539 37.48 54.95 -3.69
C ASP A 539 36.03 55.04 -4.20
N CYS A 540 35.06 54.55 -3.46
CA CYS A 540 33.67 54.82 -3.72
C CYS A 540 32.94 55.24 -2.45
N LYS A 541 32.42 56.47 -2.47
CA LYS A 541 31.43 56.98 -1.52
C LYS A 541 30.28 55.96 -1.41
N VAL A 542 29.92 55.62 -0.17
CA VAL A 542 28.80 54.78 0.18
C VAL A 542 27.54 55.29 -0.48
N VAL A 543 27.12 54.65 -1.57
CA VAL A 543 25.77 54.77 -2.09
C VAL A 543 24.96 53.68 -1.41
N ALA A 544 24.06 54.06 -0.51
CA ALA A 544 23.14 53.12 0.13
C ALA A 544 22.29 52.46 -0.94
N PHE A 545 22.37 51.10 -0.98
CA PHE A 545 21.40 50.27 -1.74
C PHE A 545 19.97 50.66 -1.35
N PRO A 546 18.99 50.60 -2.22
CA PRO A 546 17.58 50.70 -1.88
C PRO A 546 17.12 49.43 -1.16
N GLY A 547 17.72 49.18 0.00
CA GLY A 547 17.22 48.22 0.96
C GLY A 547 15.95 48.78 1.57
N THR A 548 14.95 47.99 1.69
CA THR A 548 13.71 48.13 2.45
C THR A 548 13.64 49.42 3.25
N LYS A 549 12.99 50.45 2.70
CA LYS A 549 12.72 51.69 3.44
C LYS A 549 12.09 51.29 4.75
N LYS A 550 12.80 51.58 5.86
CA LYS A 550 12.23 51.46 7.21
C LYS A 550 10.97 52.31 7.22
N ILE A 551 9.81 51.67 7.22
CA ILE A 551 8.52 52.34 7.19
C ILE A 551 8.27 52.88 8.59
N TYR A 552 8.22 54.19 8.69
CA TYR A 552 7.93 54.85 9.96
C TYR A 552 6.41 54.99 10.17
N PRO A 553 5.95 55.09 11.42
CA PRO A 553 4.52 55.15 11.72
C PRO A 553 3.71 56.20 10.96
N ASN A 554 4.32 57.26 10.52
CA ASN A 554 3.69 58.37 9.82
C ASN A 554 3.81 58.30 8.28
N ASP A 555 4.56 57.35 7.75
CA ASP A 555 4.72 57.17 6.30
C ASP A 555 3.42 56.69 5.63
N PRO A 556 3.21 56.97 4.35
CA PRO A 556 2.12 56.38 3.58
C PRO A 556 2.21 54.86 3.64
N CYS A 557 1.08 54.16 3.85
CA CYS A 557 1.06 52.72 3.96
C CYS A 557 1.40 52.09 2.60
N PRO A 558 2.33 51.12 2.53
CA PRO A 558 2.74 50.48 1.29
C PRO A 558 1.63 49.65 0.63
N CYS A 559 0.53 49.35 1.35
CA CYS A 559 -0.63 48.65 0.77
C CYS A 559 -1.46 49.50 -0.22
N GLY A 560 -1.06 50.73 -0.49
CA GLY A 560 -1.75 51.63 -1.43
C GLY A 560 -3.03 52.28 -0.90
N SER A 561 -3.37 52.13 0.39
CA SER A 561 -4.63 52.63 0.98
C SER A 561 -4.67 54.16 1.16
N GLY A 562 -3.60 54.87 0.88
CA GLY A 562 -3.48 56.35 1.12
C GLY A 562 -3.42 56.76 2.60
N LYS A 563 -3.53 55.80 3.54
CA LYS A 563 -3.48 56.06 5.00
C LYS A 563 -2.05 55.96 5.52
N LYS A 564 -1.75 56.67 6.65
CA LYS A 564 -0.46 56.50 7.35
C LYS A 564 -0.32 55.08 7.88
N TYR A 565 0.91 54.50 7.85
CA TYR A 565 1.20 53.13 8.25
C TYR A 565 0.63 52.75 9.62
N LYS A 566 0.77 53.58 10.62
CA LYS A 566 0.24 53.38 12.00
C LYS A 566 -1.29 53.27 12.06
N TYR A 567 -2.01 53.78 11.07
CA TYR A 567 -3.47 53.72 10.99
C TYR A 567 -3.98 52.70 9.97
N CYS A 568 -3.06 51.91 9.37
CA CYS A 568 -3.36 50.87 8.41
C CYS A 568 -2.67 49.56 8.80
N CYS A 569 -1.71 49.05 8.01
CA CYS A 569 -1.05 47.77 8.24
C CYS A 569 -0.17 47.76 9.51
N GLY A 570 0.27 48.88 9.98
CA GLY A 570 1.03 49.02 11.23
C GLY A 570 0.18 49.12 12.50
N ARG A 571 -1.14 48.97 12.41
CA ARG A 571 -2.04 49.06 13.58
C ARG A 571 -1.98 47.75 14.37
N LYS A 572 -1.33 47.76 15.55
CA LYS A 572 -1.40 46.61 16.48
C LYS A 572 -2.87 46.38 16.84
N LYS A 573 -3.44 45.21 16.48
CA LYS A 573 -4.72 44.79 17.06
C LYS A 573 -4.50 44.61 18.57
N LYS A 574 -5.29 45.34 19.38
CA LYS A 574 -5.39 45.09 20.81
C LYS A 574 -6.13 43.78 21.06
#